data_671084a3c09cc39f7e7ea9b4103f729f
#
_entry.id   671084a3c09cc39f7e7ea9b4103f729f
#
_cell.length_a   1.000
_cell.length_b   1.000
_cell.length_c   1.000
_cell.angle_alpha   90.00
_cell.angle_beta   90.00
_cell.angle_gamma   90.00
#
_symmetry.space_group_name_H-M   'P 1'
#
loop_
_entity.id
_entity.type
_entity.pdbx_description
1 polymer ?
#
loop_
_entity_poly.entity_id
_entity_poly.type
_entity_poly.pdbx_seq_one_letter_code
_entity_poly.pdbx_strand_id
1 'polypeptide(L)'
;MGKIKKGILGGFSGKTGTVVGGSWKGIEYMRSLATSVANPNTSAQITVRSNFKTIVQIMSKVNPVLKASDWNLSKKQSAFNAAVRINYDNAIVDDAIDFERLSFGEFSRKGLTDLQVVFNEDETTLSLNLNWVNDADEETAFNDDMVAVVMVRKSANEDIVDVMIDYLNAKREDEQYRIEIGLLESFNDGDTFYAYAGMGHNPQKPKEIINIPAKNVVKFSAAKYLRRAVAGH
;
A
#
# COMPACT_ATOMS: atom_id res chain seq x y z
N MET A 1 12.01 28.42 18.42
CA MET A 1 13.16 28.88 19.22
C MET A 1 14.41 28.14 18.74
N GLY A 2 15.49 28.85 18.41
CA GLY A 2 16.76 28.26 18.00
C GLY A 2 17.52 27.62 19.18
N LYS A 3 18.18 26.48 18.96
CA LYS A 3 19.00 25.80 19.96
C LYS A 3 20.44 25.81 19.55
N ILE A 4 21.34 26.12 20.48
CA ILE A 4 22.80 26.11 20.31
C ILE A 4 23.34 24.91 21.04
N LYS A 5 24.09 24.02 20.34
CA LYS A 5 24.63 22.77 20.94
C LYS A 5 26.10 22.86 21.28
N LYS A 6 26.85 23.80 20.66
CA LYS A 6 28.32 23.90 20.76
C LYS A 6 28.81 25.26 21.34
N GLY A 7 28.02 25.90 22.18
CA GLY A 7 28.31 27.19 22.74
C GLY A 7 28.18 28.35 21.74
N ILE A 8 28.59 29.55 22.14
CA ILE A 8 28.33 30.80 21.41
C ILE A 8 29.00 30.86 20.01
N LEU A 9 30.03 30.07 19.80
CA LEU A 9 30.80 29.99 18.54
C LEU A 9 30.31 28.83 17.64
N GLY A 10 29.39 28.02 18.11
CA GLY A 10 28.80 26.91 17.34
C GLY A 10 27.61 27.35 16.52
N GLY A 11 27.27 26.57 15.48
CA GLY A 11 26.05 26.74 14.72
C GLY A 11 24.82 26.51 15.59
N PHE A 12 23.71 27.17 15.25
CA PHE A 12 22.45 26.97 15.90
C PHE A 12 21.43 26.28 14.95
N SER A 13 20.49 25.58 15.53
CA SER A 13 19.42 24.93 14.77
C SER A 13 18.08 25.55 15.16
N GLY A 14 17.28 25.87 14.15
CA GLY A 14 15.95 26.44 14.32
C GLY A 14 15.88 27.94 14.04
N LYS A 15 14.72 28.55 14.35
CA LYS A 15 14.42 29.95 14.05
C LYS A 15 14.80 30.85 15.22
N THR A 16 15.50 31.96 14.92
CA THR A 16 15.81 33.03 15.86
C THR A 16 15.59 34.37 15.17
N GLY A 17 14.46 35.02 15.49
CA GLY A 17 14.04 36.22 14.78
C GLY A 17 13.82 35.99 13.28
N THR A 18 14.54 36.76 12.47
CA THR A 18 14.57 36.69 11.00
C THR A 18 15.56 35.70 10.44
N VAL A 19 16.30 34.97 11.29
CA VAL A 19 17.36 34.05 10.89
C VAL A 19 16.98 32.62 11.22
N VAL A 20 17.26 31.70 10.29
CA VAL A 20 17.10 30.25 10.48
C VAL A 20 18.46 29.57 10.36
N GLY A 21 18.83 28.87 11.44
CA GLY A 21 20.03 28.02 11.47
C GLY A 21 19.68 26.61 11.07
N GLY A 22 20.55 25.94 10.34
CA GLY A 22 20.45 24.56 9.93
C GLY A 22 21.79 23.90 9.73
N SER A 23 21.79 22.60 9.52
CA SER A 23 22.97 21.82 9.17
C SER A 23 22.65 20.92 7.99
N TRP A 24 23.53 20.86 7.00
CA TRP A 24 23.44 19.95 5.88
C TRP A 24 24.77 19.22 5.68
N LYS A 25 24.76 17.92 5.72
CA LYS A 25 25.94 17.04 5.64
C LYS A 25 27.09 17.46 6.61
N GLY A 26 26.70 17.91 7.82
CA GLY A 26 27.68 18.33 8.84
C GLY A 26 28.15 19.79 8.73
N ILE A 27 27.77 20.51 7.69
CA ILE A 27 28.06 21.94 7.50
C ILE A 27 26.93 22.74 8.12
N GLU A 28 27.26 23.55 9.11
CA GLU A 28 26.33 24.46 9.76
C GLU A 28 26.18 25.74 8.91
N TYR A 29 24.93 26.14 8.67
CA TYR A 29 24.65 27.35 7.88
C TYR A 29 23.52 28.16 8.48
N MET A 30 23.46 29.41 8.11
CA MET A 30 22.40 30.35 8.45
C MET A 30 21.76 30.89 7.16
N ARG A 31 20.45 31.05 7.17
CA ARG A 31 19.73 31.73 6.09
C ARG A 31 18.70 32.70 6.65
N SER A 32 18.31 33.69 5.88
CA SER A 32 17.18 34.56 6.22
C SER A 32 15.89 33.78 6.19
N LEU A 33 14.99 34.12 7.09
CA LEU A 33 13.61 33.62 7.01
C LEU A 33 12.93 34.28 5.81
N ALA A 34 12.36 33.45 4.92
CA ALA A 34 11.53 33.98 3.85
C ALA A 34 10.28 34.68 4.47
N THR A 35 10.08 35.92 4.14
CA THR A 35 8.94 36.75 4.63
C THR A 35 7.64 36.35 3.95
N SER A 36 7.71 35.90 2.71
CA SER A 36 6.60 35.36 1.95
C SER A 36 7.10 34.24 1.04
N VAL A 37 6.40 33.13 1.04
CA VAL A 37 6.67 32.02 0.12
C VAL A 37 5.47 31.90 -0.82
N ALA A 38 5.70 32.17 -2.08
CA ALA A 38 4.69 31.91 -3.09
C ALA A 38 4.40 30.39 -3.13
N ASN A 39 3.13 30.03 -3.04
CA ASN A 39 2.68 28.65 -3.20
C ASN A 39 1.73 28.58 -4.40
N PRO A 40 2.25 28.64 -5.63
CA PRO A 40 1.43 28.59 -6.81
C PRO A 40 0.71 27.24 -6.87
N ASN A 41 -0.59 27.26 -7.17
CA ASN A 41 -1.38 26.06 -7.39
C ASN A 41 -1.50 25.82 -8.89
N THR A 42 -0.39 25.47 -9.53
CA THR A 42 -0.43 25.05 -10.93
C THR A 42 -1.12 23.68 -11.04
N SER A 43 -1.72 23.38 -12.21
CA SER A 43 -2.37 22.08 -12.45
C SER A 43 -1.44 20.91 -12.15
N ALA A 44 -0.19 20.97 -12.60
CA ALA A 44 0.82 19.94 -12.33
C ALA A 44 1.07 19.76 -10.82
N GLN A 45 1.15 20.84 -10.05
CA GLN A 45 1.33 20.73 -8.60
C GLN A 45 0.10 20.15 -7.89
N ILE A 46 -1.10 20.44 -8.37
CA ILE A 46 -2.34 19.86 -7.84
C ILE A 46 -2.35 18.36 -8.11
N THR A 47 -2.04 17.92 -9.33
CA THR A 47 -1.95 16.50 -9.69
C THR A 47 -0.94 15.74 -8.82
N VAL A 48 0.28 16.26 -8.69
CA VAL A 48 1.33 15.64 -7.85
C VAL A 48 0.87 15.50 -6.40
N ARG A 49 0.26 16.54 -5.83
CA ARG A 49 -0.25 16.52 -4.45
C ARG A 49 -1.40 15.51 -4.28
N SER A 50 -2.31 15.45 -5.26
CA SER A 50 -3.44 14.51 -5.25
C SER A 50 -2.93 13.07 -5.29
N ASN A 51 -2.06 12.74 -6.23
CA ASN A 51 -1.48 11.40 -6.36
C ASN A 51 -0.72 10.98 -5.10
N PHE A 52 0.11 11.89 -4.57
CA PHE A 52 0.82 11.62 -3.32
C PHE A 52 -0.15 11.37 -2.15
N LYS A 53 -1.19 12.22 -2.01
CA LYS A 53 -2.22 12.05 -0.98
C LYS A 53 -2.90 10.68 -1.09
N THR A 54 -3.31 10.28 -2.28
CA THR A 54 -3.99 9.00 -2.50
C THR A 54 -3.09 7.82 -2.16
N ILE A 55 -1.81 7.81 -2.60
CA ILE A 55 -0.86 6.76 -2.24
C ILE A 55 -0.67 6.70 -0.71
N VAL A 56 -0.48 7.83 -0.05
CA VAL A 56 -0.34 7.88 1.42
C VAL A 56 -1.59 7.34 2.12
N GLN A 57 -2.79 7.66 1.63
CA GLN A 57 -4.03 7.14 2.19
C GLN A 57 -4.14 5.62 2.05
N ILE A 58 -3.82 5.07 0.87
CA ILE A 58 -3.80 3.62 0.64
C ILE A 58 -2.78 2.96 1.58
N MET A 59 -1.53 3.43 1.59
CA MET A 59 -0.46 2.84 2.39
C MET A 59 -0.72 2.94 3.90
N SER A 60 -1.42 3.98 4.36
CA SER A 60 -1.78 4.09 5.78
C SER A 60 -2.76 3.01 6.23
N LYS A 61 -3.71 2.64 5.38
CA LYS A 61 -4.69 1.59 5.67
C LYS A 61 -4.06 0.19 5.69
N VAL A 62 -3.06 -0.05 4.83
CA VAL A 62 -2.36 -1.36 4.75
C VAL A 62 -1.16 -1.48 5.68
N ASN A 63 -0.97 -0.55 6.59
CA ASN A 63 0.20 -0.52 7.50
C ASN A 63 0.45 -1.84 8.28
N PRO A 64 -0.56 -2.63 8.71
CA PRO A 64 -0.32 -3.95 9.32
C PRO A 64 0.44 -4.90 8.38
N VAL A 65 0.04 -4.96 7.10
CA VAL A 65 0.71 -5.78 6.07
C VAL A 65 2.12 -5.28 5.81
N LEU A 66 2.30 -3.96 5.68
CA LEU A 66 3.63 -3.35 5.48
C LEU A 66 4.60 -3.67 6.61
N LYS A 67 4.14 -3.68 7.85
CA LYS A 67 4.97 -4.05 9.01
C LYS A 67 5.37 -5.52 9.01
N ALA A 68 4.55 -6.39 8.44
CA ALA A 68 4.85 -7.81 8.28
C ALA A 68 5.80 -8.08 7.10
N SER A 69 5.93 -7.16 6.16
CA SER A 69 6.80 -7.28 4.99
C SER A 69 8.27 -7.07 5.33
N ASP A 70 9.15 -7.48 4.39
CA ASP A 70 10.60 -7.31 4.51
C ASP A 70 11.04 -5.86 4.40
N TRP A 71 10.22 -4.98 3.90
CA TRP A 71 10.46 -3.53 3.94
C TRP A 71 10.66 -3.00 5.36
N ASN A 72 10.14 -3.69 6.37
CA ASN A 72 10.35 -3.33 7.79
C ASN A 72 11.75 -3.70 8.32
N LEU A 73 12.56 -4.44 7.56
CA LEU A 73 13.90 -4.84 7.96
C LEU A 73 14.94 -3.71 7.81
N SER A 74 14.63 -2.66 7.06
CA SER A 74 15.54 -1.53 6.86
C SER A 74 15.68 -0.69 8.13
N LYS A 75 16.93 -0.54 8.61
CA LYS A 75 17.25 0.37 9.74
C LYS A 75 17.19 1.87 9.36
N LYS A 76 17.16 2.19 8.08
CA LYS A 76 17.24 3.58 7.59
C LYS A 76 15.88 4.19 7.25
N GLN A 77 14.87 3.36 7.06
CA GLN A 77 13.56 3.77 6.58
C GLN A 77 12.49 2.87 7.18
N SER A 78 11.34 3.44 7.57
CA SER A 78 10.19 2.62 7.99
C SER A 78 9.55 1.93 6.78
N ALA A 79 8.88 0.78 7.01
CA ALA A 79 8.13 0.07 5.97
C ALA A 79 7.13 0.98 5.26
N PHE A 80 6.43 1.83 6.00
CA PHE A 80 5.51 2.82 5.45
C PHE A 80 6.19 3.80 4.48
N ASN A 81 7.32 4.39 4.87
CA ASN A 81 8.04 5.32 3.99
C ASN A 81 8.63 4.62 2.76
N ALA A 82 9.08 3.36 2.92
CA ALA A 82 9.52 2.54 1.78
C ALA A 82 8.35 2.30 0.81
N ALA A 83 7.18 1.91 1.32
CA ALA A 83 5.98 1.67 0.54
C ALA A 83 5.54 2.92 -0.22
N VAL A 84 5.45 4.07 0.45
CA VAL A 84 5.07 5.33 -0.20
C VAL A 84 6.04 5.68 -1.32
N ARG A 85 7.35 5.58 -1.09
CA ARG A 85 8.38 5.87 -2.10
C ARG A 85 8.27 4.94 -3.30
N ILE A 86 8.26 3.63 -3.06
CA ILE A 86 8.23 2.62 -4.13
C ILE A 86 6.98 2.76 -4.98
N ASN A 87 5.81 2.96 -4.36
CA ASN A 87 4.56 3.12 -5.09
C ASN A 87 4.48 4.45 -5.82
N TYR A 88 5.04 5.53 -5.25
CA TYR A 88 5.10 6.82 -5.94
C TYR A 88 5.98 6.73 -7.20
N ASP A 89 7.12 6.04 -7.12
CA ASP A 89 8.04 5.89 -8.26
C ASP A 89 7.51 4.93 -9.33
N ASN A 90 6.75 3.89 -8.95
CA ASN A 90 6.36 2.80 -9.87
C ASN A 90 4.91 2.87 -10.34
N ALA A 91 3.99 3.36 -9.51
CA ALA A 91 2.56 3.34 -9.81
C ALA A 91 2.02 4.67 -10.39
N ILE A 92 2.84 5.71 -10.51
CA ILE A 92 2.44 6.93 -11.22
C ILE A 92 2.84 6.77 -12.69
N VAL A 93 1.85 6.76 -13.58
CA VAL A 93 2.01 6.68 -15.04
C VAL A 93 1.17 7.77 -15.66
N ASP A 94 1.76 8.59 -16.53
CA ASP A 94 1.08 9.70 -17.23
C ASP A 94 0.26 10.59 -16.27
N ASP A 95 0.88 10.98 -15.15
CA ASP A 95 0.28 11.80 -14.10
C ASP A 95 -0.94 11.18 -13.38
N ALA A 96 -1.20 9.90 -13.55
CA ALA A 96 -2.28 9.16 -12.91
C ALA A 96 -1.76 7.94 -12.13
N ILE A 97 -2.55 7.47 -11.16
CA ILE A 97 -2.22 6.25 -10.42
C ILE A 97 -2.70 5.03 -11.20
N ASP A 98 -1.75 4.20 -11.59
CA ASP A 98 -1.99 2.86 -12.10
C ASP A 98 -2.09 1.88 -10.92
N PHE A 99 -3.32 1.51 -10.59
CA PHE A 99 -3.58 0.61 -9.46
C PHE A 99 -3.00 -0.79 -9.69
N GLU A 100 -2.81 -1.23 -10.93
CA GLU A 100 -2.23 -2.56 -11.23
C GLU A 100 -0.75 -2.63 -10.84
N ARG A 101 -0.08 -1.49 -10.72
CA ARG A 101 1.33 -1.38 -10.35
C ARG A 101 1.58 -1.15 -8.85
N LEU A 102 0.52 -1.05 -8.04
CA LEU A 102 0.70 -0.91 -6.59
C LEU A 102 1.37 -2.16 -6.00
N SER A 103 2.22 -1.93 -5.01
CA SER A 103 2.89 -2.98 -4.26
C SER A 103 2.72 -2.76 -2.75
N PHE A 104 2.42 -3.83 -2.02
CA PHE A 104 2.11 -3.77 -0.59
C PHE A 104 3.15 -4.48 0.27
N GLY A 105 4.31 -4.74 -0.25
CA GLY A 105 5.44 -5.31 0.47
C GLY A 105 6.23 -6.29 -0.40
N GLU A 106 7.40 -6.60 0.08
CA GLU A 106 8.20 -7.74 -0.37
C GLU A 106 8.17 -8.76 0.77
N PHE A 107 7.98 -10.01 0.44
CA PHE A 107 7.95 -11.10 1.40
C PHE A 107 8.99 -12.12 0.99
N SER A 108 9.79 -12.57 1.97
CA SER A 108 10.86 -13.55 1.75
C SER A 108 10.34 -14.94 1.42
N ARG A 109 9.04 -15.14 1.48
CA ARG A 109 8.39 -16.43 1.20
C ARG A 109 8.06 -16.56 -0.27
N LYS A 110 8.15 -17.80 -0.77
CA LYS A 110 7.64 -18.14 -2.09
C LYS A 110 6.17 -17.77 -2.20
N GLY A 111 5.79 -17.15 -3.30
CA GLY A 111 4.42 -16.73 -3.54
C GLY A 111 3.42 -17.88 -3.63
N LEU A 112 2.18 -17.54 -3.90
CA LEU A 112 1.12 -18.51 -4.19
C LEU A 112 1.33 -19.07 -5.60
N THR A 113 1.41 -20.40 -5.73
CA THR A 113 1.54 -21.09 -7.01
C THR A 113 0.15 -21.38 -7.58
N ASP A 114 0.00 -21.20 -8.88
CA ASP A 114 -1.26 -21.39 -9.62
C ASP A 114 -2.47 -20.69 -8.99
N LEU A 115 -2.21 -19.47 -8.47
CA LEU A 115 -3.25 -18.67 -7.83
C LEU A 115 -4.37 -18.34 -8.82
N GLN A 116 -5.56 -18.82 -8.51
CA GLN A 116 -6.80 -18.44 -9.17
C GLN A 116 -7.59 -17.52 -8.24
N VAL A 117 -8.02 -16.39 -8.76
CA VAL A 117 -8.82 -15.41 -8.03
C VAL A 117 -10.12 -15.18 -8.78
N VAL A 118 -11.24 -15.47 -8.11
CA VAL A 118 -12.56 -15.36 -8.71
C VAL A 118 -13.44 -14.50 -7.81
N PHE A 119 -13.99 -13.43 -8.39
CA PHE A 119 -15.05 -12.68 -7.74
C PHE A 119 -16.36 -13.43 -7.97
N ASN A 120 -17.05 -13.75 -6.89
CA ASN A 120 -18.37 -14.35 -6.91
C ASN A 120 -19.40 -13.36 -6.37
N GLU A 121 -20.49 -13.26 -7.09
CA GLU A 121 -21.64 -12.48 -6.77
C GLU A 121 -22.77 -13.44 -6.41
N ASP A 122 -23.18 -13.42 -5.14
CA ASP A 122 -24.41 -14.04 -4.69
C ASP A 122 -25.55 -13.01 -4.82
N GLU A 123 -26.79 -13.36 -4.53
CA GLU A 123 -27.96 -12.47 -4.71
C GLU A 123 -27.79 -11.10 -4.04
N THR A 124 -27.04 -11.02 -2.96
CA THR A 124 -26.89 -9.81 -2.14
C THR A 124 -25.45 -9.45 -1.78
N THR A 125 -24.50 -10.36 -1.98
CA THR A 125 -23.12 -10.17 -1.50
C THR A 125 -22.09 -10.37 -2.59
N LEU A 126 -21.03 -9.59 -2.54
CA LEU A 126 -19.82 -9.77 -3.32
C LEU A 126 -18.77 -10.48 -2.46
N SER A 127 -18.19 -11.53 -3.00
CA SER A 127 -17.09 -12.27 -2.34
C SER A 127 -15.92 -12.51 -3.28
N LEU A 128 -14.74 -12.70 -2.72
CA LEU A 128 -13.51 -13.07 -3.40
C LEU A 128 -13.13 -14.48 -2.99
N ASN A 129 -13.03 -15.38 -3.94
CA ASN A 129 -12.51 -16.72 -3.73
C ASN A 129 -11.09 -16.83 -4.28
N LEU A 130 -10.18 -17.32 -3.46
CA LEU A 130 -8.81 -17.61 -3.82
C LEU A 130 -8.62 -19.13 -3.77
N ASN A 131 -8.00 -19.69 -4.81
CA ASN A 131 -7.55 -21.08 -4.82
C ASN A 131 -6.09 -21.10 -5.28
N TRP A 132 -5.28 -21.92 -4.66
CA TRP A 132 -3.85 -22.07 -4.99
C TRP A 132 -3.40 -23.51 -4.78
N VAL A 133 -2.21 -23.83 -5.23
CA VAL A 133 -1.58 -25.13 -4.99
C VAL A 133 -0.63 -25.00 -3.80
N ASN A 134 -0.74 -25.91 -2.86
CA ASN A 134 0.25 -26.01 -1.78
C ASN A 134 1.55 -26.63 -2.33
N ASP A 135 2.58 -25.81 -2.44
CA ASP A 135 3.90 -26.17 -2.93
C ASP A 135 4.98 -25.94 -1.86
N ALA A 136 4.64 -26.24 -0.61
CA ALA A 136 5.57 -26.16 0.51
C ALA A 136 6.81 -27.03 0.25
N ASP A 137 7.99 -26.45 0.50
CA ASP A 137 9.29 -27.07 0.26
C ASP A 137 10.18 -27.13 1.53
N GLU A 138 9.68 -26.62 2.65
CA GLU A 138 10.37 -26.51 3.95
C GLU A 138 11.62 -25.62 3.94
N GLU A 139 11.97 -25.01 2.80
CA GLU A 139 13.07 -24.05 2.68
C GLU A 139 12.54 -22.62 2.48
N THR A 140 11.74 -22.41 1.44
CA THR A 140 11.23 -21.09 1.04
C THR A 140 9.72 -20.97 1.20
N ALA A 141 9.02 -22.08 1.36
CA ALA A 141 7.58 -22.20 1.44
C ALA A 141 7.19 -23.18 2.56
N PHE A 142 6.48 -22.68 3.57
CA PHE A 142 6.02 -23.48 4.70
C PHE A 142 4.50 -23.60 4.69
N ASN A 143 3.97 -24.73 5.15
CA ASN A 143 2.53 -24.99 5.23
C ASN A 143 1.79 -23.93 6.06
N ASP A 144 2.42 -23.40 7.09
CA ASP A 144 1.87 -22.38 7.99
C ASP A 144 2.17 -20.93 7.58
N ASP A 145 2.73 -20.69 6.39
CA ASP A 145 2.83 -19.33 5.85
C ASP A 145 1.43 -18.74 5.64
N MET A 146 1.28 -17.48 6.02
CA MET A 146 -0.02 -16.82 6.05
C MET A 146 -0.33 -16.12 4.73
N VAL A 147 -1.54 -16.26 4.25
CA VAL A 147 -2.03 -15.52 3.08
C VAL A 147 -2.34 -14.09 3.49
N ALA A 148 -1.83 -13.14 2.73
CA ALA A 148 -2.13 -11.72 2.85
C ALA A 148 -2.92 -11.27 1.62
N VAL A 149 -4.09 -10.70 1.83
CA VAL A 149 -4.92 -10.13 0.76
C VAL A 149 -5.15 -8.66 1.04
N VAL A 150 -4.91 -7.85 0.04
CA VAL A 150 -5.25 -6.43 0.04
C VAL A 150 -6.21 -6.18 -1.11
N MET A 151 -7.36 -5.62 -0.81
CA MET A 151 -8.31 -5.18 -1.82
C MET A 151 -8.39 -3.66 -1.82
N VAL A 152 -8.35 -3.08 -2.99
CA VAL A 152 -8.50 -1.65 -3.20
C VAL A 152 -9.72 -1.44 -4.09
N ARG A 153 -10.72 -0.71 -3.57
CA ARG A 153 -11.87 -0.24 -4.34
C ARG A 153 -11.61 1.19 -4.79
N LYS A 154 -11.70 1.42 -6.09
CA LYS A 154 -11.76 2.75 -6.69
C LYS A 154 -13.21 3.05 -7.04
N SER A 155 -13.80 4.06 -6.43
CA SER A 155 -15.16 4.49 -6.77
C SER A 155 -15.20 5.14 -8.16
N ALA A 156 -16.28 4.87 -8.90
CA ALA A 156 -16.51 5.48 -10.22
C ALA A 156 -16.86 6.96 -10.13
N ASN A 157 -17.54 7.36 -9.06
CA ASN A 157 -18.17 8.68 -8.93
C ASN A 157 -17.40 9.62 -8.02
N GLU A 158 -16.42 9.14 -7.28
CA GLU A 158 -15.68 9.92 -6.28
C GLU A 158 -14.19 9.57 -6.31
N ASP A 159 -13.35 10.53 -5.94
CA ASP A 159 -11.92 10.29 -5.71
C ASP A 159 -11.66 9.42 -4.46
N ILE A 160 -12.65 8.62 -4.07
CA ILE A 160 -12.57 7.75 -2.90
C ILE A 160 -11.92 6.44 -3.28
N VAL A 161 -10.91 6.08 -2.51
CA VAL A 161 -10.27 4.78 -2.56
C VAL A 161 -10.46 4.11 -1.20
N ASP A 162 -11.25 3.04 -1.20
CA ASP A 162 -11.38 2.18 -0.03
C ASP A 162 -10.36 1.06 -0.10
N VAL A 163 -9.84 0.67 1.06
CA VAL A 163 -8.88 -0.42 1.19
C VAL A 163 -9.35 -1.36 2.27
N MET A 164 -9.48 -2.63 1.90
CA MET A 164 -9.71 -3.74 2.81
C MET A 164 -8.46 -4.60 2.86
N ILE A 165 -8.12 -5.09 4.03
CA ILE A 165 -7.03 -6.03 4.23
C ILE A 165 -7.57 -7.28 4.91
N ASP A 166 -7.10 -8.41 4.46
CA ASP A 166 -7.27 -9.69 5.15
C ASP A 166 -5.89 -10.34 5.28
N TYR A 167 -5.50 -10.61 6.52
CA TYR A 167 -4.20 -11.16 6.83
C TYR A 167 -4.28 -12.03 8.09
N LEU A 168 -3.62 -13.17 8.07
CA LEU A 168 -3.59 -14.17 9.14
C LEU A 168 -4.85 -15.05 9.29
N ASN A 169 -5.77 -15.03 8.33
CA ASN A 169 -6.98 -15.85 8.39
C ASN A 169 -6.89 -17.13 7.54
N ALA A 170 -5.93 -17.19 6.60
CA ALA A 170 -5.68 -18.38 5.80
C ALA A 170 -4.19 -18.70 5.74
N LYS A 171 -3.87 -19.99 5.59
CA LYS A 171 -2.51 -20.50 5.49
C LYS A 171 -2.28 -21.15 4.13
N ARG A 172 -1.00 -21.36 3.76
CA ARG A 172 -0.63 -22.08 2.53
C ARG A 172 -1.29 -23.45 2.42
N GLU A 173 -1.38 -24.19 3.53
CA GLU A 173 -1.96 -25.54 3.58
C GLU A 173 -3.47 -25.59 3.32
N ASP A 174 -4.18 -24.46 3.43
CA ASP A 174 -5.65 -24.42 3.25
C ASP A 174 -6.04 -24.53 1.78
N GLU A 175 -5.15 -24.19 0.82
CA GLU A 175 -5.31 -24.25 -0.64
C GLU A 175 -6.49 -23.45 -1.20
N GLN A 176 -7.36 -22.94 -0.35
CA GLN A 176 -8.51 -22.12 -0.70
C GLN A 176 -8.89 -21.15 0.41
N TYR A 177 -9.39 -19.99 0.01
CA TYR A 177 -9.89 -19.01 0.97
C TYR A 177 -10.99 -18.15 0.35
N ARG A 178 -12.06 -17.87 1.12
CA ARG A 178 -13.16 -17.00 0.71
C ARG A 178 -13.22 -15.78 1.62
N ILE A 179 -13.32 -14.60 1.02
CA ILE A 179 -13.46 -13.32 1.70
C ILE A 179 -14.75 -12.67 1.28
N GLU A 180 -15.62 -12.33 2.22
CA GLU A 180 -16.79 -11.49 1.93
C GLU A 180 -16.37 -10.03 1.84
N ILE A 181 -16.65 -9.38 0.71
CA ILE A 181 -16.29 -8.00 0.45
C ILE A 181 -17.38 -7.06 0.99
N GLY A 182 -18.63 -7.39 0.78
CA GLY A 182 -19.76 -6.62 1.28
C GLY A 182 -21.05 -6.83 0.49
N LEU A 183 -22.06 -6.07 0.87
CA LEU A 183 -23.36 -6.10 0.19
C LEU A 183 -23.27 -5.38 -1.16
N LEU A 184 -23.88 -5.96 -2.21
CA LEU A 184 -23.88 -5.40 -3.57
C LEU A 184 -24.47 -3.99 -3.62
N GLU A 185 -25.50 -3.72 -2.83
CA GLU A 185 -26.13 -2.39 -2.74
C GLU A 185 -25.22 -1.30 -2.20
N SER A 186 -24.11 -1.67 -1.56
CA SER A 186 -23.11 -0.71 -1.05
C SER A 186 -22.11 -0.24 -2.10
N PHE A 187 -22.17 -0.80 -3.32
CA PHE A 187 -21.26 -0.48 -4.42
C PHE A 187 -21.98 0.28 -5.53
N ASN A 188 -21.26 1.21 -6.16
CA ASN A 188 -21.78 1.99 -7.27
C ASN A 188 -21.49 1.28 -8.60
N ASP A 189 -22.35 1.53 -9.59
CA ASP A 189 -22.06 1.10 -10.96
C ASP A 189 -20.78 1.77 -11.47
N GLY A 190 -19.84 0.96 -11.95
CA GLY A 190 -18.52 1.41 -12.41
C GLY A 190 -17.43 1.40 -11.34
N ASP A 191 -17.72 1.03 -10.09
CA ASP A 191 -16.68 0.80 -9.10
C ASP A 191 -15.71 -0.29 -9.60
N THR A 192 -14.42 -0.08 -9.35
CA THR A 192 -13.38 -1.02 -9.77
C THR A 192 -12.66 -1.57 -8.54
N PHE A 193 -12.53 -2.89 -8.49
CA PHE A 193 -11.83 -3.60 -7.42
C PHE A 193 -10.50 -4.16 -7.94
N TYR A 194 -9.47 -4.01 -7.14
CA TYR A 194 -8.15 -4.58 -7.36
C TYR A 194 -7.82 -5.46 -6.17
N ALA A 195 -7.56 -6.74 -6.42
CA ALA A 195 -7.16 -7.68 -5.39
C ALA A 195 -5.69 -8.06 -5.58
N TYR A 196 -4.95 -7.99 -4.48
CA TYR A 196 -3.54 -8.35 -4.41
C TYR A 196 -3.40 -9.43 -3.36
N ALA A 197 -2.82 -10.55 -3.72
CA ALA A 197 -2.58 -11.64 -2.80
C ALA A 197 -1.09 -12.01 -2.78
N GLY A 198 -0.62 -12.38 -1.61
CA GLY A 198 0.77 -12.79 -1.41
C GLY A 198 0.92 -13.64 -0.16
N MET A 199 2.11 -14.25 0.00
CA MET A 199 2.44 -15.02 1.19
C MET A 199 3.25 -14.17 2.16
N GLY A 200 2.75 -14.07 3.38
CA GLY A 200 3.44 -13.45 4.48
C GLY A 200 4.01 -14.49 5.44
N HIS A 201 5.00 -14.07 6.19
CA HIS A 201 5.59 -14.87 7.26
C HIS A 201 4.59 -15.07 8.41
N ASN A 202 4.54 -16.28 8.98
CA ASN A 202 3.81 -16.50 10.24
C ASN A 202 4.51 -15.71 11.37
N PRO A 203 3.84 -14.73 12.00
CA PRO A 203 4.46 -13.87 13.00
C PRO A 203 4.92 -14.58 14.26
N GLN A 204 4.53 -15.84 14.46
CA GLN A 204 4.95 -16.67 15.58
C GLN A 204 6.29 -17.39 15.35
N LYS A 205 6.84 -17.33 14.11
CA LYS A 205 8.13 -17.93 13.77
C LYS A 205 9.20 -16.87 13.47
N PRO A 206 10.48 -17.13 13.78
CA PRO A 206 11.57 -16.20 13.46
C PRO A 206 11.71 -15.98 11.94
N LYS A 207 12.01 -14.76 11.55
CA LYS A 207 12.20 -14.38 10.14
C LYS A 207 13.53 -14.91 9.62
N GLU A 208 13.48 -15.81 8.64
CA GLU A 208 14.62 -16.14 7.79
C GLU A 208 14.52 -15.32 6.51
N ILE A 209 15.62 -14.69 6.09
CA ILE A 209 15.66 -13.75 4.96
C ILE A 209 15.92 -14.52 3.67
N ILE A 210 14.89 -14.69 2.85
CA ILE A 210 15.03 -15.18 1.47
C ILE A 210 14.30 -14.18 0.56
N ASN A 211 14.98 -13.71 -0.47
CA ASN A 211 14.52 -12.61 -1.32
C ASN A 211 13.80 -13.15 -2.58
N ILE A 212 12.49 -13.31 -2.56
CA ILE A 212 11.68 -13.73 -3.71
C ILE A 212 10.49 -12.80 -3.90
N PRO A 213 10.36 -12.09 -5.03
CA PRO A 213 9.20 -11.25 -5.29
C PRO A 213 8.00 -12.11 -5.72
N ALA A 214 6.89 -12.05 -5.00
CA ALA A 214 5.62 -12.61 -5.43
C ALA A 214 4.58 -11.50 -5.59
N LYS A 215 4.05 -11.34 -6.78
CA LYS A 215 3.01 -10.37 -7.08
C LYS A 215 1.98 -10.97 -8.03
N ASN A 216 0.76 -11.18 -7.53
CA ASN A 216 -0.40 -11.49 -8.35
C ASN A 216 -1.43 -10.37 -8.17
N VAL A 217 -1.76 -9.68 -9.25
CA VAL A 217 -2.76 -8.62 -9.28
C VAL A 217 -3.93 -9.07 -10.13
N VAL A 218 -5.12 -9.05 -9.58
CA VAL A 218 -6.36 -9.31 -10.32
C VAL A 218 -7.24 -8.09 -10.27
N LYS A 219 -7.74 -7.68 -11.42
CA LYS A 219 -8.63 -6.53 -11.58
C LYS A 219 -10.05 -6.99 -11.87
N PHE A 220 -10.99 -6.41 -11.18
CA PHE A 220 -12.42 -6.63 -11.36
C PHE A 220 -13.15 -5.29 -11.47
N SER A 221 -14.14 -5.21 -12.38
CA SER A 221 -14.99 -4.03 -12.51
C SER A 221 -16.45 -4.41 -12.27
N ALA A 222 -17.08 -3.79 -11.30
CA ALA A 222 -18.45 -4.05 -10.89
C ALA A 222 -19.50 -3.72 -11.97
N ALA A 223 -19.19 -2.80 -12.90
CA ALA A 223 -20.13 -2.35 -13.96
C ALA A 223 -20.72 -3.45 -14.82
N LYS A 224 -20.04 -4.57 -14.98
CA LYS A 224 -20.51 -5.69 -15.83
C LYS A 224 -21.55 -6.56 -15.13
N TYR A 225 -21.59 -6.57 -13.82
CA TYR A 225 -22.41 -7.47 -12.99
C TYR A 225 -23.63 -6.77 -12.41
N LEU A 226 -23.50 -5.53 -11.96
CA LEU A 226 -24.63 -4.74 -11.45
C LEU A 226 -25.74 -4.51 -12.51
N ARG A 227 -25.39 -4.46 -13.80
CA ARG A 227 -26.37 -4.36 -14.89
C ARG A 227 -27.24 -5.61 -15.05
N ARG A 228 -26.79 -6.79 -14.60
CA ARG A 228 -27.59 -8.02 -14.66
C ARG A 228 -28.59 -8.13 -13.51
N ALA A 229 -28.25 -7.65 -12.33
CA ALA A 229 -29.13 -7.67 -11.17
C ALA A 229 -30.32 -6.69 -11.31
N VAL A 230 -30.13 -5.56 -12.01
CA VAL A 230 -31.17 -4.55 -12.24
C VAL A 230 -32.06 -4.87 -13.44
N ALA A 231 -31.61 -5.71 -14.38
CA ALA A 231 -32.37 -6.10 -15.57
C ALA A 231 -33.28 -7.34 -15.37
N GLY A 232 -33.37 -7.87 -14.17
CA GLY A 232 -34.17 -9.06 -13.81
C GLY A 232 -35.50 -8.76 -13.12
N HIS A 233 -36.07 -7.55 -13.29
CA HIS A 233 -37.42 -7.20 -12.89
C HIS A 233 -38.24 -6.71 -14.07
#